data_ba1de80a896600808f15f0828ab8422c
#
_entry.id   ba1de80a896600808f15f0828ab8422c
#
_cell.length_a   1.000
_cell.length_b   1.000
_cell.length_c   1.000
_cell.angle_alpha   90.00
_cell.angle_beta   90.00
_cell.angle_gamma   90.00
#
_symmetry.space_group_name_H-M   'P 1'
#
loop_
_entity.id
_entity.type
_entity.pdbx_description
1 polymer ?
#
loop_
_entity_poly.entity_id
_entity_poly.type
_entity_poly.pdbx_seq_one_letter_code
_entity_poly.pdbx_strand_id
1 'polypeptide(L)'
;MTEKEITTDEDWDLIITPRKKWWDLQLRDVWHYRDLIVLFVRRDFVSRFKQTILGPVWFLLQPLLTSLVFTVIFGKIAQLPTDGLPQMLFYMSGTILWNYFSTCLTSTSTTFTANAHLFGKVYFPRLVMPISIVISNLVTFFIQFVFFLAYLAFFALRGSAVRITSWAFALPLLLVLMAGLGLGFGIIISALTTKYRDLQYLVGFGVGLWMYATPVIYPVSSIPGKWQWVANVNPVTPIIETFRVGFLGAGDASWARLAYSFGFMLVVMFIGVVIFNRVEKTFIDTV
;
A
#
# COMPACT_ATOMS: atom_id res chain seq x y z
N MET A 1 -1.68 42.26 -26.20
CA MET A 1 -0.32 41.70 -26.21
C MET A 1 -0.38 40.40 -27.01
N THR A 2 0.12 40.49 -28.22
CA THR A 2 0.06 39.47 -29.28
C THR A 2 0.82 38.20 -28.86
N GLU A 3 0.16 37.06 -28.95
CA GLU A 3 0.76 35.73 -28.86
C GLU A 3 1.86 35.60 -29.91
N LYS A 4 3.09 35.51 -29.44
CA LYS A 4 4.23 35.23 -30.29
C LYS A 4 4.11 33.77 -30.72
N GLU A 5 3.80 33.51 -32.00
CA GLU A 5 3.93 32.20 -32.63
C GLU A 5 5.34 31.69 -32.40
N ILE A 6 5.46 30.65 -31.63
CA ILE A 6 6.70 29.88 -31.46
C ILE A 6 6.85 29.08 -32.74
N THR A 7 7.84 29.45 -33.54
CA THR A 7 8.21 28.82 -34.81
C THR A 7 8.53 27.33 -34.57
N THR A 8 7.87 26.48 -35.33
CA THR A 8 7.78 25.01 -35.23
C THR A 8 8.97 24.26 -35.85
N ASP A 9 10.20 24.76 -35.77
CA ASP A 9 11.36 24.13 -36.43
C ASP A 9 12.51 23.73 -35.49
N GLU A 10 12.28 23.65 -34.18
CA GLU A 10 13.25 23.08 -33.26
C GLU A 10 12.66 21.81 -32.65
N ASP A 11 13.30 20.67 -32.94
CA ASP A 11 12.99 19.35 -32.31
C ASP A 11 13.36 19.41 -30.82
N TRP A 12 12.44 19.96 -30.00
CA TRP A 12 12.58 19.95 -28.56
C TRP A 12 12.10 18.61 -28.01
N ASP A 13 12.95 17.83 -27.39
CA ASP A 13 12.60 16.58 -26.69
C ASP A 13 11.65 16.81 -25.52
N LEU A 14 11.58 18.03 -24.99
CA LEU A 14 10.72 18.37 -23.86
C LEU A 14 10.28 19.84 -23.88
N ILE A 15 8.99 20.09 -23.99
CA ILE A 15 8.39 21.43 -23.86
C ILE A 15 7.77 21.57 -22.48
N ILE A 16 8.38 22.37 -21.59
CA ILE A 16 7.86 22.66 -20.26
C ILE A 16 6.85 23.80 -20.37
N THR A 17 5.55 23.50 -20.30
CA THR A 17 4.49 24.53 -20.31
C THR A 17 4.03 24.87 -18.90
N PRO A 18 3.92 26.17 -18.52
CA PRO A 18 3.54 26.58 -17.16
C PRO A 18 2.06 26.38 -16.82
N ARG A 19 1.19 26.03 -17.79
CA ARG A 19 -0.24 25.88 -17.62
C ARG A 19 -0.66 24.42 -17.51
N LYS A 20 -0.47 23.79 -16.35
CA LYS A 20 -1.07 22.48 -16.06
C LYS A 20 -2.34 22.69 -15.23
N LYS A 21 -3.45 22.07 -15.66
CA LYS A 21 -4.72 22.04 -14.91
C LYS A 21 -4.48 21.27 -13.59
N TRP A 22 -5.09 21.71 -12.48
CA TRP A 22 -4.90 21.11 -11.15
C TRP A 22 -5.45 19.67 -11.02
N TRP A 23 -6.26 19.21 -11.97
CA TRP A 23 -6.77 17.83 -12.08
C TRP A 23 -6.02 16.96 -13.08
N ASP A 24 -4.95 17.46 -13.69
CA ASP A 24 -4.17 16.69 -14.67
C ASP A 24 -3.32 15.64 -13.93
N LEU A 25 -3.69 14.37 -14.12
CA LEU A 25 -3.05 13.21 -13.50
C LEU A 25 -1.62 12.95 -14.02
N GLN A 26 -1.18 13.67 -15.07
CA GLN A 26 0.15 13.52 -15.70
C GLN A 26 0.58 12.04 -15.93
N LEU A 27 -0.38 11.13 -16.11
CA LEU A 27 -0.09 9.71 -16.25
C LEU A 27 0.80 9.41 -17.45
N ARG A 28 0.66 10.22 -18.52
CA ARG A 28 1.50 10.12 -19.71
C ARG A 28 2.95 10.50 -19.38
N ASP A 29 3.14 11.56 -18.61
CA ASP A 29 4.46 12.00 -18.18
C ASP A 29 5.09 10.95 -17.25
N VAL A 30 4.33 10.42 -16.29
CA VAL A 30 4.80 9.34 -15.41
C VAL A 30 5.23 8.10 -16.22
N TRP A 31 4.47 7.74 -17.26
CA TRP A 31 4.83 6.63 -18.14
C TRP A 31 6.11 6.89 -18.94
N HIS A 32 6.32 8.13 -19.35
CA HIS A 32 7.56 8.53 -20.03
C HIS A 32 8.78 8.34 -19.11
N TYR A 33 8.62 8.60 -17.80
CA TYR A 33 9.65 8.41 -16.78
C TYR A 33 9.70 7.01 -16.14
N ARG A 34 9.15 5.97 -16.80
CA ARG A 34 9.16 4.58 -16.27
C ARG A 34 10.56 4.06 -15.95
N ASP A 35 11.58 4.44 -16.73
CA ASP A 35 12.95 4.02 -16.49
C ASP A 35 13.51 4.63 -15.20
N LEU A 36 13.09 5.85 -14.87
CA LEU A 36 13.40 6.48 -13.59
C LEU A 36 12.72 5.77 -12.42
N ILE A 37 11.48 5.30 -12.61
CA ILE A 37 10.78 4.47 -11.61
C ILE A 37 11.60 3.20 -11.33
N VAL A 38 12.03 2.49 -12.37
CA VAL A 38 12.86 1.27 -12.23
C VAL A 38 14.17 1.58 -11.51
N LEU A 39 14.81 2.72 -11.83
CA LEU A 39 16.04 3.16 -11.18
C LEU A 39 15.81 3.39 -9.66
N PHE A 40 14.73 4.08 -9.29
CA PHE A 40 14.39 4.31 -7.88
C PHE A 40 14.06 3.01 -7.15
N VAL A 41 13.30 2.11 -7.76
CA VAL A 41 12.99 0.79 -7.19
C VAL A 41 14.28 0.01 -6.94
N ARG A 42 15.21 -0.02 -7.91
CA ARG A 42 16.52 -0.67 -7.76
C ARG A 42 17.36 -0.02 -6.66
N ARG A 43 17.42 1.31 -6.62
CA ARG A 43 18.12 2.07 -5.58
C ARG A 43 17.57 1.71 -4.19
N ASP A 44 16.25 1.75 -4.03
CA ASP A 44 15.60 1.50 -2.74
C ASP A 44 15.80 0.05 -2.29
N PHE A 45 15.74 -0.90 -3.22
CA PHE A 45 16.04 -2.30 -2.94
C PHE A 45 17.50 -2.48 -2.48
N VAL A 46 18.46 -1.96 -3.23
CA VAL A 46 19.88 -2.06 -2.89
C VAL A 46 20.19 -1.36 -1.56
N SER A 47 19.63 -0.16 -1.34
CA SER A 47 19.89 0.62 -0.13
C SER A 47 19.38 -0.07 1.14
N ARG A 48 18.26 -0.80 1.05
CA ARG A 48 17.70 -1.55 2.20
C ARG A 48 18.55 -2.73 2.63
N PHE A 49 19.34 -3.31 1.74
CA PHE A 49 20.17 -4.51 2.03
C PHE A 49 21.64 -4.20 2.17
N LYS A 50 22.10 -3.06 1.65
CA LYS A 50 23.48 -2.64 1.76
C LYS A 50 23.86 -2.53 3.25
N GLN A 51 24.94 -3.22 3.63
CA GLN A 51 25.45 -3.23 5.01
C GLN A 51 24.57 -3.91 6.08
N THR A 52 23.65 -4.80 5.67
CA THR A 52 22.86 -5.59 6.62
C THR A 52 23.40 -7.02 6.72
N ILE A 53 23.50 -7.56 7.95
CA ILE A 53 24.01 -8.93 8.20
C ILE A 53 23.03 -9.98 7.66
N LEU A 54 21.72 -9.78 7.89
CA LEU A 54 20.67 -10.74 7.51
C LEU A 54 20.06 -10.46 6.14
N GLY A 55 20.37 -9.33 5.50
CA GLY A 55 19.85 -8.97 4.19
C GLY A 55 18.33 -9.10 4.08
N PRO A 56 17.84 -9.79 3.01
CA PRO A 56 16.40 -9.99 2.78
C PRO A 56 15.65 -10.76 3.88
N VAL A 57 16.36 -11.49 4.75
CA VAL A 57 15.76 -12.29 5.82
C VAL A 57 14.99 -11.39 6.81
N TRP A 58 15.40 -10.13 6.98
CA TRP A 58 14.66 -9.16 7.81
C TRP A 58 13.21 -8.97 7.37
N PHE A 59 12.93 -9.04 6.06
CA PHE A 59 11.56 -8.91 5.56
C PHE A 59 10.66 -10.08 5.95
N LEU A 60 11.25 -11.25 6.20
CA LEU A 60 10.52 -12.43 6.66
C LEU A 60 10.38 -12.43 8.19
N LEU A 61 11.44 -12.03 8.88
CA LEU A 61 11.51 -12.14 10.33
C LEU A 61 10.46 -11.28 11.02
N GLN A 62 10.26 -10.06 10.58
CA GLN A 62 9.31 -9.13 11.19
C GLN A 62 7.86 -9.63 11.12
N PRO A 63 7.25 -9.98 9.95
CA PRO A 63 5.89 -10.49 9.92
C PRO A 63 5.75 -11.87 10.55
N LEU A 64 6.79 -12.69 10.54
CA LEU A 64 6.79 -13.98 11.20
C LEU A 64 6.72 -13.82 12.73
N LEU A 65 7.56 -12.97 13.30
CA LEU A 65 7.52 -12.65 14.73
C LEU A 65 6.19 -12.03 15.13
N THR A 66 5.67 -11.08 14.34
CA THR A 66 4.35 -10.48 14.58
C THR A 66 3.25 -11.54 14.58
N SER A 67 3.22 -12.43 13.59
CA SER A 67 2.24 -13.51 13.50
C SER A 67 2.37 -14.53 14.65
N LEU A 68 3.60 -14.80 15.08
CA LEU A 68 3.87 -15.65 16.24
C LEU A 68 3.35 -15.01 17.53
N VAL A 69 3.65 -13.74 17.75
CA VAL A 69 3.14 -12.96 18.90
C VAL A 69 1.61 -12.93 18.88
N PHE A 70 0.99 -12.70 17.73
CA PHE A 70 -0.47 -12.73 17.58
C PHE A 70 -1.04 -14.13 17.88
N THR A 71 -0.37 -15.19 17.43
CA THR A 71 -0.76 -16.56 17.73
C THR A 71 -0.74 -16.84 19.23
N VAL A 72 0.26 -16.34 19.95
CA VAL A 72 0.35 -16.53 21.40
C VAL A 72 -0.68 -15.68 22.13
N ILE A 73 -0.71 -14.37 21.85
CA ILE A 73 -1.56 -13.43 22.61
C ILE A 73 -3.04 -13.65 22.25
N PHE A 74 -3.40 -13.56 20.99
CA PHE A 74 -4.79 -13.60 20.55
C PHE A 74 -5.31 -15.03 20.36
N GLY A 75 -4.46 -15.94 19.89
CA GLY A 75 -4.85 -17.31 19.66
C GLY A 75 -4.87 -18.15 20.93
N LYS A 76 -3.80 -18.14 21.74
CA LYS A 76 -3.70 -19.02 22.92
C LYS A 76 -4.19 -18.37 24.22
N ILE A 77 -3.88 -17.08 24.46
CA ILE A 77 -4.26 -16.41 25.71
C ILE A 77 -5.69 -15.87 25.62
N ALA A 78 -5.99 -15.03 24.59
CA ALA A 78 -7.31 -14.45 24.43
C ALA A 78 -8.33 -15.39 23.75
N GLN A 79 -7.87 -16.51 23.19
CA GLN A 79 -8.69 -17.55 22.52
C GLN A 79 -9.66 -17.00 21.47
N LEU A 80 -9.22 -16.00 20.71
CA LEU A 80 -10.02 -15.46 19.62
C LEU A 80 -10.24 -16.53 18.53
N PRO A 81 -11.46 -16.61 17.97
CA PRO A 81 -11.76 -17.57 16.91
C PRO A 81 -10.96 -17.23 15.63
N THR A 82 -10.67 -18.24 14.83
CA THR A 82 -9.98 -18.14 13.54
C THR A 82 -10.74 -18.88 12.43
N ASP A 83 -12.07 -19.02 12.58
CA ASP A 83 -12.97 -19.75 11.66
C ASP A 83 -12.49 -21.17 11.31
N GLY A 84 -11.89 -21.87 12.31
CA GLY A 84 -11.36 -23.22 12.14
C GLY A 84 -10.02 -23.31 11.41
N LEU A 85 -9.41 -22.19 11.05
CA LEU A 85 -8.10 -22.14 10.41
C LEU A 85 -6.96 -22.28 11.42
N PRO A 86 -5.79 -22.83 11.02
CA PRO A 86 -4.59 -22.77 11.83
C PRO A 86 -4.24 -21.33 12.18
N GLN A 87 -4.17 -21.03 13.48
CA GLN A 87 -4.03 -19.66 14.00
C GLN A 87 -2.91 -18.87 13.31
N MET A 88 -1.72 -19.46 13.17
CA MET A 88 -0.59 -18.78 12.56
C MET A 88 -0.83 -18.43 11.08
N LEU A 89 -1.46 -19.33 10.29
CA LEU A 89 -1.83 -19.02 8.90
C LEU A 89 -2.86 -17.88 8.81
N PHE A 90 -3.84 -17.90 9.72
CA PHE A 90 -4.84 -16.85 9.80
C PHE A 90 -4.21 -15.48 10.04
N TYR A 91 -3.32 -15.37 11.06
CA TYR A 91 -2.64 -14.12 11.35
C TYR A 91 -1.67 -13.70 10.24
N MET A 92 -0.92 -14.65 9.65
CA MET A 92 -0.02 -14.35 8.53
C MET A 92 -0.79 -13.78 7.32
N SER A 93 -1.94 -14.35 6.97
CA SER A 93 -2.74 -13.88 5.83
C SER A 93 -3.15 -12.41 5.97
N GLY A 94 -3.55 -11.99 7.17
CA GLY A 94 -3.92 -10.61 7.45
C GLY A 94 -2.70 -9.68 7.54
N THR A 95 -1.64 -10.12 8.24
CA THR A 95 -0.44 -9.27 8.49
C THR A 95 0.34 -8.98 7.21
N ILE A 96 0.48 -9.90 6.27
CA ILE A 96 1.20 -9.69 5.02
C ILE A 96 0.54 -8.59 4.17
N LEU A 97 -0.78 -8.66 3.99
CA LEU A 97 -1.53 -7.64 3.26
C LEU A 97 -1.53 -6.30 3.99
N TRP A 98 -1.74 -6.34 5.32
CA TRP A 98 -1.69 -5.14 6.14
C TRP A 98 -0.33 -4.46 6.08
N ASN A 99 0.77 -5.20 6.19
CA ASN A 99 2.13 -4.68 6.10
C ASN A 99 2.37 -4.01 4.75
N TYR A 100 1.91 -4.61 3.65
CA TYR A 100 2.02 -3.99 2.33
C TYR A 100 1.29 -2.65 2.28
N PHE A 101 0.00 -2.63 2.68
CA PHE A 101 -0.81 -1.41 2.72
C PHE A 101 -0.18 -0.34 3.62
N SER A 102 0.13 -0.68 4.87
CA SER A 102 0.64 0.27 5.87
C SER A 102 2.01 0.84 5.47
N THR A 103 2.88 0.02 4.89
CA THR A 103 4.19 0.47 4.41
C THR A 103 4.05 1.37 3.18
N CYS A 104 3.15 1.04 2.23
CA CYS A 104 2.85 1.93 1.11
C CYS A 104 2.34 3.28 1.60
N LEU A 105 1.41 3.30 2.56
CA LEU A 105 0.85 4.52 3.12
C LEU A 105 1.92 5.35 3.87
N THR A 106 2.62 4.74 4.83
CA THR A 106 3.57 5.45 5.69
C THR A 106 4.79 5.95 4.93
N SER A 107 5.35 5.14 4.02
CA SER A 107 6.49 5.57 3.20
C SER A 107 6.11 6.64 2.19
N THR A 108 4.89 6.58 1.63
CA THR A 108 4.40 7.62 0.72
C THR A 108 4.08 8.91 1.46
N SER A 109 3.62 8.83 2.72
CA SER A 109 3.27 10.01 3.53
C SER A 109 4.44 10.95 3.80
N THR A 110 5.68 10.47 3.67
CA THR A 110 6.90 11.26 3.87
C THR A 110 7.59 11.65 2.56
N THR A 111 6.98 11.41 1.40
CA THR A 111 7.63 11.57 0.08
C THR A 111 8.22 12.97 -0.12
N PHE A 112 7.47 14.03 0.16
CA PHE A 112 7.95 15.41 -0.04
C PHE A 112 9.11 15.74 0.90
N THR A 113 8.98 15.44 2.18
CA THR A 113 9.99 15.76 3.18
C THR A 113 11.27 14.95 3.03
N ALA A 114 11.15 13.65 2.74
CA ALA A 114 12.29 12.75 2.58
C ALA A 114 13.09 13.01 1.28
N ASN A 115 12.44 13.51 0.22
CA ASN A 115 13.05 13.71 -1.10
C ASN A 115 13.18 15.18 -1.52
N ALA A 116 13.04 16.12 -0.59
CA ALA A 116 13.12 17.56 -0.85
C ALA A 116 14.39 17.93 -1.62
N HIS A 117 15.53 17.33 -1.25
CA HIS A 117 16.83 17.56 -1.90
C HIS A 117 16.90 17.13 -3.37
N LEU A 118 16.08 16.16 -3.80
CA LEU A 118 16.00 15.70 -5.19
C LEU A 118 15.09 16.61 -6.01
N PHE A 119 13.96 17.01 -5.46
CA PHE A 119 12.97 17.84 -6.13
C PHE A 119 13.49 19.24 -6.48
N GLY A 120 14.49 19.75 -5.74
CA GLY A 120 15.14 21.02 -6.04
C GLY A 120 16.25 20.96 -7.09
N LYS A 121 16.75 19.75 -7.44
CA LYS A 121 17.91 19.59 -8.33
C LYS A 121 17.56 19.01 -9.70
N VAL A 122 16.53 18.20 -9.81
CA VAL A 122 16.17 17.48 -11.03
C VAL A 122 14.68 17.63 -11.29
N TYR A 123 14.33 17.99 -12.54
CA TYR A 123 12.93 18.07 -12.95
C TYR A 123 12.42 16.70 -13.39
N PHE A 124 11.40 16.20 -12.70
CA PHE A 124 10.60 15.02 -13.08
C PHE A 124 9.22 15.10 -12.43
N PRO A 125 8.19 14.40 -12.98
CA PRO A 125 6.87 14.36 -12.37
C PRO A 125 6.95 13.80 -10.94
N ARG A 126 6.55 14.57 -9.95
CA ARG A 126 6.74 14.19 -8.53
C ARG A 126 6.00 12.91 -8.12
N LEU A 127 4.95 12.53 -8.85
CA LEU A 127 4.24 11.25 -8.67
C LEU A 127 5.11 10.01 -8.94
N VAL A 128 6.21 10.16 -9.69
CA VAL A 128 7.19 9.07 -9.93
C VAL A 128 7.71 8.51 -8.61
N MET A 129 7.98 9.36 -7.61
CA MET A 129 8.49 8.92 -6.31
C MET A 129 7.48 8.08 -5.51
N PRO A 130 6.24 8.54 -5.25
CA PRO A 130 5.23 7.70 -4.59
C PRO A 130 4.97 6.37 -5.29
N ILE A 131 4.93 6.36 -6.62
CA ILE A 131 4.72 5.16 -7.41
C ILE A 131 5.90 4.19 -7.25
N SER A 132 7.15 4.70 -7.30
CA SER A 132 8.33 3.85 -7.09
C SER A 132 8.36 3.22 -5.69
N ILE A 133 7.92 3.94 -4.66
CA ILE A 133 7.78 3.42 -3.28
C ILE A 133 6.81 2.24 -3.24
N VAL A 134 5.63 2.38 -3.85
CA VAL A 134 4.61 1.32 -3.89
C VAL A 134 5.13 0.07 -4.61
N ILE A 135 5.82 0.25 -5.76
CA ILE A 135 6.41 -0.86 -6.51
C ILE A 135 7.57 -1.51 -5.72
N SER A 136 8.41 -0.73 -5.04
CA SER A 136 9.48 -1.27 -4.19
C SER A 136 8.92 -2.13 -3.06
N ASN A 137 7.79 -1.76 -2.48
CA ASN A 137 7.14 -2.53 -1.42
C ASN A 137 6.47 -3.82 -1.93
N LEU A 138 6.13 -3.92 -3.23
CA LEU A 138 5.68 -5.18 -3.83
C LEU A 138 6.76 -6.26 -3.74
N VAL A 139 8.03 -5.91 -3.89
CA VAL A 139 9.14 -6.88 -3.73
C VAL A 139 9.13 -7.48 -2.33
N THR A 140 8.97 -6.63 -1.31
CA THR A 140 8.84 -7.07 0.08
C THR A 140 7.61 -7.97 0.29
N PHE A 141 6.47 -7.58 -0.28
CA PHE A 141 5.26 -8.40 -0.25
C PHE A 141 5.48 -9.77 -0.86
N PHE A 142 6.09 -9.86 -2.05
CA PHE A 142 6.32 -11.15 -2.71
C PHE A 142 7.25 -12.07 -1.92
N ILE A 143 8.29 -11.54 -1.27
CA ILE A 143 9.14 -12.33 -0.37
C ILE A 143 8.31 -12.92 0.77
N GLN A 144 7.47 -12.11 1.43
CA GLN A 144 6.59 -12.56 2.51
C GLN A 144 5.53 -13.55 2.00
N PHE A 145 5.00 -13.32 0.80
CA PHE A 145 3.98 -14.17 0.18
C PHE A 145 4.53 -15.55 -0.19
N VAL A 146 5.74 -15.65 -0.72
CA VAL A 146 6.41 -16.95 -0.97
C VAL A 146 6.55 -17.74 0.33
N PHE A 147 6.95 -17.08 1.41
CA PHE A 147 7.04 -17.72 2.72
C PHE A 147 5.66 -18.17 3.24
N PHE A 148 4.63 -17.33 3.06
CA PHE A 148 3.25 -17.71 3.39
C PHE A 148 2.80 -18.94 2.60
N LEU A 149 3.09 -19.03 1.30
CA LEU A 149 2.76 -20.19 0.48
C LEU A 149 3.51 -21.45 0.94
N ALA A 150 4.77 -21.35 1.31
CA ALA A 150 5.54 -22.47 1.86
C ALA A 150 4.91 -22.99 3.17
N TYR A 151 4.49 -22.07 4.05
CA TYR A 151 3.85 -22.41 5.30
C TYR A 151 2.45 -22.99 5.08
N LEU A 152 1.68 -22.45 4.13
CA LEU A 152 0.40 -22.98 3.69
C LEU A 152 0.53 -24.41 3.15
N ALA A 153 1.52 -24.67 2.29
CA ALA A 153 1.79 -26.00 1.76
C ALA A 153 2.15 -26.99 2.88
N PHE A 154 2.93 -26.58 3.88
CA PHE A 154 3.25 -27.40 5.03
C PHE A 154 2.00 -27.84 5.82
N PHE A 155 1.04 -26.93 6.05
CA PHE A 155 -0.21 -27.26 6.73
C PHE A 155 -1.16 -28.10 5.87
N ALA A 156 -1.22 -27.83 4.56
CA ALA A 156 -2.02 -28.63 3.61
C ALA A 156 -1.53 -30.11 3.59
N LEU A 157 -0.22 -30.32 3.57
CA LEU A 157 0.36 -31.68 3.63
C LEU A 157 0.10 -32.39 4.97
N ARG A 158 -0.13 -31.65 6.05
CA ARG A 158 -0.50 -32.21 7.36
C ARG A 158 -2.01 -32.48 7.54
N GLY A 159 -2.81 -32.35 6.46
CA GLY A 159 -4.24 -32.63 6.49
C GLY A 159 -5.10 -31.53 7.11
N SER A 160 -4.59 -30.31 7.22
CA SER A 160 -5.40 -29.16 7.67
C SER A 160 -6.50 -28.86 6.65
N ALA A 161 -7.66 -28.38 7.13
CA ALA A 161 -8.83 -28.04 6.29
C ALA A 161 -8.65 -26.80 5.38
N VAL A 162 -7.40 -26.46 5.04
CA VAL A 162 -7.08 -25.32 4.20
C VAL A 162 -7.33 -25.66 2.73
N ARG A 163 -8.06 -24.82 2.02
CA ARG A 163 -8.41 -25.02 0.60
C ARG A 163 -8.11 -23.76 -0.22
N ILE A 164 -7.33 -23.91 -1.29
CA ILE A 164 -7.18 -22.85 -2.28
C ILE A 164 -8.44 -22.83 -3.15
N THR A 165 -9.07 -21.68 -3.28
CA THR A 165 -10.28 -21.48 -4.09
C THR A 165 -9.96 -20.65 -5.33
N SER A 166 -10.94 -20.53 -6.27
CA SER A 166 -10.81 -19.68 -7.46
C SER A 166 -10.57 -18.19 -7.13
N TRP A 167 -10.93 -17.75 -5.93
CA TRP A 167 -10.64 -16.39 -5.46
C TRP A 167 -9.12 -16.08 -5.31
N ALA A 168 -8.26 -17.11 -5.28
CA ALA A 168 -6.82 -16.91 -5.30
C ALA A 168 -6.33 -16.16 -6.57
N PHE A 169 -7.03 -16.33 -7.70
CA PHE A 169 -6.74 -15.59 -8.93
C PHE A 169 -7.05 -14.08 -8.82
N ALA A 170 -7.80 -13.65 -7.81
CA ALA A 170 -8.04 -12.23 -7.54
C ALA A 170 -6.82 -11.52 -6.93
N LEU A 171 -5.74 -12.24 -6.54
CA LEU A 171 -4.55 -11.66 -5.90
C LEU A 171 -4.01 -10.40 -6.61
N PRO A 172 -3.84 -10.35 -7.94
CA PRO A 172 -3.35 -9.13 -8.60
C PRO A 172 -4.28 -7.94 -8.37
N LEU A 173 -5.60 -8.15 -8.42
CA LEU A 173 -6.59 -7.11 -8.12
C LEU A 173 -6.48 -6.65 -6.66
N LEU A 174 -6.36 -7.59 -5.71
CA LEU A 174 -6.21 -7.26 -4.29
C LEU A 174 -4.96 -6.41 -4.04
N LEU A 175 -3.85 -6.72 -4.70
CA LEU A 175 -2.61 -5.95 -4.60
C LEU A 175 -2.76 -4.54 -5.19
N VAL A 176 -3.45 -4.40 -6.33
CA VAL A 176 -3.75 -3.09 -6.92
C VAL A 176 -4.62 -2.26 -5.99
N LEU A 177 -5.63 -2.86 -5.35
CA LEU A 177 -6.48 -2.18 -4.38
C LEU A 177 -5.69 -1.71 -3.14
N MET A 178 -4.85 -2.59 -2.56
CA MET A 178 -3.98 -2.23 -1.42
C MET A 178 -2.97 -1.14 -1.80
N ALA A 179 -2.34 -1.27 -2.96
CA ALA A 179 -1.41 -0.29 -3.50
C ALA A 179 -2.08 1.07 -3.70
N GLY A 180 -3.24 1.09 -4.35
CA GLY A 180 -3.98 2.31 -4.63
C GLY A 180 -4.50 3.00 -3.38
N LEU A 181 -5.02 2.25 -2.40
CA LEU A 181 -5.42 2.79 -1.10
C LEU A 181 -4.21 3.36 -0.34
N GLY A 182 -3.11 2.59 -0.25
CA GLY A 182 -1.89 3.02 0.42
C GLY A 182 -1.27 4.26 -0.23
N LEU A 183 -1.22 4.29 -1.58
CA LEU A 183 -0.76 5.43 -2.35
C LEU A 183 -1.67 6.64 -2.15
N GLY A 184 -2.98 6.47 -2.31
CA GLY A 184 -3.96 7.55 -2.22
C GLY A 184 -3.94 8.24 -0.86
N PHE A 185 -4.04 7.48 0.23
CA PHE A 185 -3.90 8.04 1.57
C PHE A 185 -2.50 8.62 1.81
N GLY A 186 -1.46 7.93 1.35
CA GLY A 186 -0.08 8.37 1.50
C GLY A 186 0.18 9.74 0.86
N ILE A 187 -0.30 9.99 -0.37
CA ILE A 187 -0.12 11.27 -1.05
C ILE A 187 -0.95 12.39 -0.42
N ILE A 188 -2.17 12.11 0.08
CA ILE A 188 -2.97 13.08 0.85
C ILE A 188 -2.17 13.53 2.08
N ILE A 189 -1.67 12.56 2.84
CA ILE A 189 -0.92 12.84 4.07
C ILE A 189 0.42 13.51 3.73
N SER A 190 1.12 13.11 2.67
CA SER A 190 2.35 13.74 2.23
C SER A 190 2.18 15.23 1.95
N ALA A 191 1.07 15.59 1.32
CA ALA A 191 0.73 16.99 1.09
C ALA A 191 0.47 17.77 2.39
N LEU A 192 -0.17 17.14 3.38
CA LEU A 192 -0.43 17.74 4.69
C LEU A 192 0.83 17.87 5.55
N THR A 193 1.70 16.86 5.53
CA THR A 193 2.96 16.83 6.30
C THR A 193 4.00 17.83 5.80
N THR A 194 3.86 18.31 4.56
CA THR A 194 4.67 19.41 4.03
C THR A 194 4.47 20.69 4.86
N LYS A 195 3.25 20.96 5.31
CA LYS A 195 2.91 22.13 6.12
C LYS A 195 3.03 21.85 7.63
N TYR A 196 2.65 20.64 8.08
CA TYR A 196 2.60 20.26 9.49
C TYR A 196 3.41 18.98 9.70
N ARG A 197 4.68 19.13 10.07
CA ARG A 197 5.63 18.00 10.20
C ARG A 197 5.30 17.02 11.33
N ASP A 198 4.59 17.46 12.35
CA ASP A 198 4.13 16.64 13.47
C ASP A 198 3.08 15.60 13.09
N LEU A 199 2.35 15.81 11.98
CA LEU A 199 1.42 14.82 11.45
C LEU A 199 2.06 13.46 11.13
N GLN A 200 3.37 13.41 10.87
CA GLN A 200 4.08 12.14 10.64
C GLN A 200 3.96 11.17 11.83
N TYR A 201 4.01 11.69 13.05
CA TYR A 201 3.85 10.87 14.26
C TYR A 201 2.43 10.36 14.41
N LEU A 202 1.43 11.21 14.10
CA LEU A 202 0.01 10.83 14.13
C LEU A 202 -0.31 9.76 13.09
N VAL A 203 0.34 9.78 11.93
CA VAL A 203 0.15 8.78 10.87
C VAL A 203 0.56 7.40 11.35
N GLY A 204 1.76 7.26 11.93
CA GLY A 204 2.22 5.97 12.44
C GLY A 204 1.29 5.39 13.50
N PHE A 205 0.85 6.23 14.44
CA PHE A 205 -0.12 5.84 15.46
C PHE A 205 -1.49 5.50 14.87
N GLY A 206 -2.01 6.35 13.96
CA GLY A 206 -3.31 6.15 13.31
C GLY A 206 -3.36 4.87 12.47
N VAL A 207 -2.31 4.57 11.70
CA VAL A 207 -2.21 3.32 10.93
C VAL A 207 -2.15 2.11 11.88
N GLY A 208 -1.43 2.21 12.99
CA GLY A 208 -1.42 1.17 14.03
C GLY A 208 -2.82 0.90 14.61
N LEU A 209 -3.57 1.95 14.93
CA LEU A 209 -4.96 1.81 15.41
C LEU A 209 -5.89 1.26 14.33
N TRP A 210 -5.72 1.68 13.08
CA TRP A 210 -6.53 1.19 11.96
C TRP A 210 -6.37 -0.32 11.73
N MET A 211 -5.21 -0.89 12.06
CA MET A 211 -5.01 -2.34 12.02
C MET A 211 -6.00 -3.06 12.94
N TYR A 212 -6.26 -2.53 14.12
CA TYR A 212 -7.22 -3.12 15.06
C TYR A 212 -8.68 -2.91 14.65
N ALA A 213 -8.98 -1.88 13.87
CA ALA A 213 -10.30 -1.68 13.25
C ALA A 213 -10.50 -2.49 11.97
N THR A 214 -9.45 -3.18 11.51
CA THR A 214 -9.46 -4.05 10.33
C THR A 214 -9.40 -5.51 10.79
N PRO A 215 -10.12 -6.46 10.16
CA PRO A 215 -10.15 -7.85 10.58
C PRO A 215 -8.83 -8.59 10.25
N VAL A 216 -7.71 -8.05 10.72
CA VAL A 216 -6.38 -8.67 10.63
C VAL A 216 -6.23 -9.75 11.69
N ILE A 217 -6.66 -9.44 12.92
CA ILE A 217 -6.43 -10.26 14.12
C ILE A 217 -7.63 -11.16 14.44
N TYR A 218 -8.82 -10.81 13.97
CA TYR A 218 -10.06 -11.53 14.22
C TYR A 218 -10.85 -11.70 12.91
N PRO A 219 -11.70 -12.71 12.77
CA PRO A 219 -12.57 -12.85 11.61
C PRO A 219 -13.78 -11.91 11.73
N VAL A 220 -14.33 -11.48 10.58
CA VAL A 220 -15.54 -10.64 10.56
C VAL A 220 -16.73 -11.31 11.25
N SER A 221 -16.80 -12.64 11.21
CA SER A 221 -17.82 -13.46 11.87
C SER A 221 -17.90 -13.25 13.39
N SER A 222 -16.77 -12.92 14.04
CA SER A 222 -16.70 -12.72 15.49
C SER A 222 -17.11 -11.32 15.95
N ILE A 223 -17.35 -10.38 15.02
CA ILE A 223 -17.69 -9.00 15.36
C ILE A 223 -19.16 -8.93 15.81
N PRO A 224 -19.47 -8.42 17.04
CA PRO A 224 -20.84 -8.20 17.47
C PRO A 224 -21.62 -7.31 16.49
N GLY A 225 -22.90 -7.64 16.21
CA GLY A 225 -23.71 -6.98 15.19
C GLY A 225 -23.72 -5.45 15.23
N LYS A 226 -23.71 -4.87 16.44
CA LYS A 226 -23.63 -3.40 16.64
C LYS A 226 -22.33 -2.75 16.14
N TRP A 227 -21.24 -3.52 15.96
CA TRP A 227 -19.94 -3.05 15.51
C TRP A 227 -19.61 -3.47 14.06
N GLN A 228 -20.44 -4.30 13.42
CA GLN A 228 -20.20 -4.77 12.05
C GLN A 228 -20.10 -3.64 11.02
N TRP A 229 -20.75 -2.51 11.29
CA TRP A 229 -20.66 -1.34 10.41
C TRP A 229 -19.21 -0.83 10.27
N VAL A 230 -18.37 -0.95 11.32
CA VAL A 230 -16.95 -0.56 11.28
C VAL A 230 -16.19 -1.38 10.24
N ALA A 231 -16.40 -2.70 10.24
CA ALA A 231 -15.79 -3.59 9.27
C ALA A 231 -16.34 -3.35 7.84
N ASN A 232 -17.62 -3.06 7.72
CA ASN A 232 -18.27 -2.85 6.42
C ASN A 232 -17.87 -1.52 5.76
N VAL A 233 -17.63 -0.47 6.53
CA VAL A 233 -17.17 0.84 6.02
C VAL A 233 -15.67 0.82 5.71
N ASN A 234 -14.90 -0.07 6.31
CA ASN A 234 -13.46 -0.15 6.10
C ASN A 234 -13.15 -0.79 4.73
N PRO A 235 -12.54 -0.03 3.77
CA PRO A 235 -12.28 -0.54 2.42
C PRO A 235 -11.22 -1.63 2.36
N VAL A 236 -10.43 -1.81 3.42
CA VAL A 236 -9.39 -2.86 3.52
C VAL A 236 -9.99 -4.21 3.90
N THR A 237 -11.13 -4.22 4.61
CA THR A 237 -11.81 -5.44 5.05
C THR A 237 -12.12 -6.42 3.91
N PRO A 238 -12.81 -6.01 2.82
CA PRO A 238 -13.13 -6.93 1.74
C PRO A 238 -11.90 -7.54 1.07
N ILE A 239 -10.79 -6.82 1.06
CA ILE A 239 -9.54 -7.26 0.43
C ILE A 239 -8.92 -8.40 1.26
N ILE A 240 -8.84 -8.24 2.59
CA ILE A 240 -8.29 -9.27 3.49
C ILE A 240 -9.18 -10.51 3.51
N GLU A 241 -10.50 -10.34 3.60
CA GLU A 241 -11.46 -11.45 3.57
C GLU A 241 -11.38 -12.23 2.26
N THR A 242 -11.34 -11.54 1.12
CA THR A 242 -11.19 -12.20 -0.19
C THR A 242 -9.88 -12.97 -0.31
N PHE A 243 -8.78 -12.45 0.24
CA PHE A 243 -7.51 -13.16 0.28
C PHE A 243 -7.61 -14.44 1.12
N ARG A 244 -8.26 -14.37 2.30
CA ARG A 244 -8.48 -15.55 3.13
C ARG A 244 -9.33 -16.60 2.44
N VAL A 245 -10.43 -16.20 1.80
CA VAL A 245 -11.25 -17.13 0.99
C VAL A 245 -10.42 -17.73 -0.14
N GLY A 246 -9.59 -16.95 -0.81
CA GLY A 246 -8.74 -17.40 -1.90
C GLY A 246 -7.72 -18.48 -1.50
N PHE A 247 -6.98 -18.24 -0.43
CA PHE A 247 -5.85 -19.09 -0.05
C PHE A 247 -6.14 -20.05 1.10
N LEU A 248 -7.09 -19.72 1.97
CA LEU A 248 -7.38 -20.53 3.15
C LEU A 248 -8.76 -21.22 3.09
N GLY A 249 -9.66 -20.75 2.22
CA GLY A 249 -11.00 -21.33 2.04
C GLY A 249 -12.00 -20.93 3.13
N ALA A 250 -11.71 -19.92 3.95
CA ALA A 250 -12.60 -19.41 4.98
C ALA A 250 -12.71 -17.88 4.92
N GLY A 251 -13.86 -17.34 5.31
CA GLY A 251 -14.20 -15.93 5.24
C GLY A 251 -15.36 -15.66 4.28
N ASP A 252 -15.58 -14.39 3.93
CA ASP A 252 -16.68 -13.97 3.04
C ASP A 252 -16.13 -13.11 1.89
N ALA A 253 -16.17 -13.63 0.67
CA ALA A 253 -15.74 -12.95 -0.53
C ALA A 253 -16.94 -12.57 -1.41
N SER A 254 -17.01 -11.32 -1.83
CA SER A 254 -18.07 -10.83 -2.71
C SER A 254 -17.51 -9.78 -3.68
N TRP A 255 -17.87 -9.91 -4.94
CA TRP A 255 -17.52 -8.92 -5.98
C TRP A 255 -18.10 -7.53 -5.66
N ALA A 256 -19.29 -7.46 -5.05
CA ALA A 256 -19.91 -6.19 -4.65
C ALA A 256 -19.06 -5.47 -3.60
N ARG A 257 -18.52 -6.20 -2.61
CA ARG A 257 -17.63 -5.62 -1.58
C ARG A 257 -16.28 -5.21 -2.17
N LEU A 258 -15.72 -5.96 -3.11
CA LEU A 258 -14.51 -5.55 -3.82
C LEU A 258 -14.74 -4.32 -4.69
N ALA A 259 -15.91 -4.21 -5.35
CA ALA A 259 -16.30 -3.02 -6.10
C ALA A 259 -16.42 -1.78 -5.19
N TYR A 260 -16.92 -1.95 -3.97
CA TYR A 260 -16.89 -0.88 -2.95
C TYR A 260 -15.46 -0.43 -2.65
N SER A 261 -14.53 -1.38 -2.37
CA SER A 261 -13.12 -1.05 -2.11
C SER A 261 -12.47 -0.36 -3.31
N PHE A 262 -12.80 -0.79 -4.53
CA PHE A 262 -12.32 -0.18 -5.77
C PHE A 262 -12.85 1.25 -5.95
N GLY A 263 -14.14 1.47 -5.76
CA GLY A 263 -14.74 2.80 -5.83
C GLY A 263 -14.14 3.74 -4.77
N PHE A 264 -13.98 3.25 -3.54
CA PHE A 264 -13.36 4.00 -2.46
C PHE A 264 -11.90 4.36 -2.78
N MET A 265 -11.12 3.41 -3.31
CA MET A 265 -9.75 3.63 -3.78
C MET A 265 -9.69 4.73 -4.84
N LEU A 266 -10.58 4.71 -5.84
CA LEU A 266 -10.61 5.73 -6.89
C LEU A 266 -10.89 7.13 -6.33
N VAL A 267 -11.83 7.25 -5.38
CA VAL A 267 -12.15 8.53 -4.72
C VAL A 267 -10.94 9.05 -3.94
N VAL A 268 -10.30 8.19 -3.14
CA VAL A 268 -9.12 8.58 -2.35
C VAL A 268 -7.95 8.96 -3.25
N MET A 269 -7.71 8.20 -4.32
CA MET A 269 -6.68 8.51 -5.32
C MET A 269 -6.94 9.84 -6.01
N PHE A 270 -8.17 10.09 -6.44
CA PHE A 270 -8.55 11.35 -7.08
C PHE A 270 -8.31 12.54 -6.14
N ILE A 271 -8.83 12.47 -4.91
CA ILE A 271 -8.62 13.50 -3.89
C ILE A 271 -7.12 13.69 -3.62
N GLY A 272 -6.38 12.59 -3.49
CA GLY A 272 -4.95 12.60 -3.24
C GLY A 272 -4.17 13.33 -4.33
N VAL A 273 -4.41 12.98 -5.59
CA VAL A 273 -3.71 13.62 -6.72
C VAL A 273 -4.05 15.10 -6.84
N VAL A 274 -5.32 15.47 -6.64
CA VAL A 274 -5.75 16.88 -6.67
C VAL A 274 -5.03 17.71 -5.60
N ILE A 275 -5.00 17.21 -4.36
CA ILE A 275 -4.31 17.89 -3.25
C ILE A 275 -2.79 17.95 -3.50
N PHE A 276 -2.22 16.84 -3.96
CA PHE A 276 -0.80 16.72 -4.25
C PHE A 276 -0.33 17.72 -5.31
N ASN A 277 -1.04 17.80 -6.44
CA ASN A 277 -0.75 18.74 -7.52
C ASN A 277 -0.91 20.22 -7.06
N ARG A 278 -1.79 20.49 -6.09
CA ARG A 278 -1.95 21.82 -5.53
C ARG A 278 -0.75 22.20 -4.64
N VAL A 279 -0.30 21.28 -3.80
CA VAL A 279 0.85 21.49 -2.90
C VAL A 279 2.17 21.53 -3.69
N GLU A 280 2.28 20.75 -4.76
CA GLU A 280 3.45 20.77 -5.66
C GLU A 280 3.81 22.17 -6.13
N LYS A 281 2.82 22.98 -6.48
CA LYS A 281 3.02 24.35 -6.97
C LYS A 281 3.56 25.32 -5.91
N THR A 282 3.18 25.11 -4.65
CA THR A 282 3.59 25.98 -3.52
C THR A 282 4.80 25.45 -2.77
N PHE A 283 5.22 24.20 -3.03
CA PHE A 283 6.34 23.58 -2.33
C PHE A 283 7.69 24.27 -2.62
N ILE A 284 7.91 24.75 -3.85
CA ILE A 284 9.15 25.42 -4.25
C ILE A 284 9.29 26.78 -3.53
N ASP A 285 8.18 27.41 -3.16
CA ASP A 285 8.16 28.71 -2.49
C ASP A 285 8.34 28.58 -0.96
N THR A 286 8.27 27.35 -0.40
CA THR A 286 8.29 27.11 1.05
C THR A 286 9.53 26.36 1.56
N VAL A 287 10.40 25.88 0.68
CA VAL A 287 11.67 25.21 0.95
C VAL A 287 12.83 26.02 0.41
#